data_c89f2952eae2049fd77168979a4f7b7c
#
_entry.id   c89f2952eae2049fd77168979a4f7b7c
#
_cell.length_a   1.000
_cell.length_b   1.000
_cell.length_c   1.000
_cell.angle_alpha   90.00
_cell.angle_beta   90.00
_cell.angle_gamma   90.00
#
_symmetry.space_group_name_H-M   'P 1'
#
loop_
_entity.id
_entity.type
_entity.pdbx_description
1 polymer ?
#
loop_
_entity_poly.entity_id
_entity_poly.type
_entity_poly.pdbx_seq_one_letter_code
_entity_poly.pdbx_strand_id
1 'polypeptide(L)'
;MNLFKRFTLVGVAAVMAVTLAACNNKKEDKATTTTSTTTETANVEAFPKFKGKDFDGKDVDESLFSKNEVTLVNFWFNGCAACVNEMPTLEKFNKKLKEHGAEIVGVNVEATDEATLKDAKDILSKQGATYRNIVINGGDDAKAFLAKIFSFPTTVMVDKNGNIVGDPLVGNLEDEKKQEEIIKMIEEVKSGSGVTTTVTEGQSAGANDELTDLYAKESEVFGKHQDLWNKVFATMSKDQIEQTQNLPYDEVLKSQVEANKASFSEDELKTLEEDIKKISEIEKQIAEASAKASK
;
A
#
# COMPACT_ATOMS: atom_id res chain seq x y z
N MET A 1 -10.31 -10.15 47.63
CA MET A 1 -9.58 -11.25 48.30
C MET A 1 -8.46 -11.65 47.35
N ASN A 2 -7.25 -11.41 47.83
CA ASN A 2 -6.00 -11.52 47.09
C ASN A 2 -5.72 -12.90 46.53
N LEU A 3 -5.03 -13.03 45.38
CA LEU A 3 -3.83 -13.83 45.33
C LEU A 3 -2.89 -13.47 44.16
N PHE A 4 -1.85 -12.75 44.52
CA PHE A 4 -0.58 -12.65 43.76
C PHE A 4 0.12 -14.03 43.72
N LYS A 5 0.64 -14.44 42.59
CA LYS A 5 1.80 -15.34 42.57
C LYS A 5 2.82 -14.90 41.52
N ARG A 6 3.93 -14.43 42.07
CA ARG A 6 5.22 -14.18 41.44
C ARG A 6 5.82 -15.50 40.91
N PHE A 7 6.46 -15.47 39.76
CA PHE A 7 7.52 -16.44 39.45
C PHE A 7 8.77 -15.71 39.05
N THR A 8 9.86 -16.18 39.70
CA THR A 8 11.16 -15.62 39.85
C THR A 8 12.09 -15.99 38.67
N LEU A 9 13.05 -15.09 38.38
CA LEU A 9 14.23 -15.31 37.54
C LEU A 9 15.02 -16.56 37.87
N VAL A 10 15.61 -17.18 36.85
CA VAL A 10 16.90 -17.88 36.97
C VAL A 10 17.75 -17.53 35.76
N GLY A 11 18.82 -16.79 36.01
CA GLY A 11 19.87 -16.52 35.05
C GLY A 11 20.88 -17.68 35.01
N VAL A 12 21.45 -17.90 33.84
CA VAL A 12 22.70 -18.67 33.71
C VAL A 12 23.67 -17.87 32.85
N ALA A 13 24.65 -17.28 33.50
CA ALA A 13 25.84 -16.73 32.87
C ALA A 13 26.84 -17.85 32.62
N ALA A 14 27.26 -18.04 31.38
CA ALA A 14 28.43 -18.87 31.07
C ALA A 14 29.55 -17.96 30.58
N VAL A 15 30.52 -17.74 31.49
CA VAL A 15 31.81 -17.10 31.21
C VAL A 15 32.73 -18.17 30.66
N MET A 16 33.26 -18.02 29.45
CA MET A 16 34.42 -18.73 28.99
C MET A 16 35.59 -17.76 28.84
N ALA A 17 36.50 -17.84 29.76
CA ALA A 17 37.84 -17.26 29.67
C ALA A 17 38.72 -18.13 28.78
N VAL A 18 39.33 -17.52 27.77
CA VAL A 18 40.46 -18.12 27.06
C VAL A 18 41.72 -17.29 27.32
N THR A 19 42.69 -17.94 27.87
CA THR A 19 43.96 -17.43 28.36
C THR A 19 44.88 -17.02 27.22
N LEU A 20 45.56 -15.88 27.44
CA LEU A 20 46.68 -15.35 26.66
C LEU A 20 47.95 -16.21 26.80
N ALA A 21 48.61 -16.39 25.68
CA ALA A 21 50.06 -16.67 25.69
C ALA A 21 50.78 -15.50 25.01
N ALA A 22 51.59 -14.81 25.77
CA ALA A 22 52.41 -13.69 25.34
C ALA A 22 53.65 -14.17 24.59
N CYS A 23 54.03 -13.47 23.51
CA CYS A 23 55.44 -13.31 23.14
C CYS A 23 55.67 -11.89 22.62
N ASN A 24 56.58 -11.26 23.29
CA ASN A 24 57.09 -9.89 23.18
C ASN A 24 57.87 -9.67 21.86
N ASN A 25 57.62 -8.58 21.11
CA ASN A 25 58.70 -7.69 20.70
C ASN A 25 58.16 -6.32 20.18
N LYS A 26 58.91 -5.30 20.60
CA LYS A 26 58.66 -3.87 20.36
C LYS A 26 58.64 -3.48 18.86
N LYS A 27 57.65 -2.64 18.49
CA LYS A 27 57.87 -1.34 17.81
C LYS A 27 56.55 -0.58 17.80
N GLU A 28 56.62 0.69 18.21
CA GLU A 28 55.55 1.67 18.14
C GLU A 28 55.18 1.92 16.67
N ASP A 29 53.90 1.75 16.37
CA ASP A 29 53.25 2.46 15.26
C ASP A 29 51.77 2.67 15.60
N LYS A 30 51.36 3.85 15.31
CA LYS A 30 50.10 4.55 15.60
C LYS A 30 48.89 3.76 15.10
N ALA A 31 48.11 3.14 15.97
CA ALA A 31 46.90 2.42 15.61
C ALA A 31 45.80 3.40 15.19
N THR A 32 45.55 3.47 13.90
CA THR A 32 44.34 4.01 13.33
C THR A 32 43.22 2.98 13.53
N THR A 33 42.30 3.26 14.44
CA THR A 33 41.13 2.44 14.64
C THR A 33 40.22 2.62 13.41
N THR A 34 40.30 1.68 12.49
CA THR A 34 39.32 1.56 11.40
C THR A 34 38.06 0.95 11.97
N THR A 35 37.08 1.77 12.29
CA THR A 35 35.74 1.31 12.58
C THR A 35 35.15 0.79 11.26
N SER A 36 35.14 -0.53 11.10
CA SER A 36 34.39 -1.17 10.03
C SER A 36 32.92 -0.98 10.33
N THR A 37 32.29 0.02 9.70
CA THR A 37 30.85 0.14 9.64
C THR A 37 30.36 -0.99 8.74
N THR A 38 29.89 -2.07 9.34
CA THR A 38 29.12 -3.08 8.61
C THR A 38 27.81 -2.42 8.23
N THR A 39 27.66 -2.04 6.99
CA THR A 39 26.38 -1.62 6.43
C THR A 39 25.52 -2.88 6.36
N GLU A 40 24.63 -3.07 7.33
CA GLU A 40 23.54 -4.03 7.18
C GLU A 40 22.73 -3.59 5.97
N THR A 41 22.75 -4.41 4.93
CA THR A 41 21.85 -4.26 3.77
C THR A 41 20.43 -4.43 4.30
N ALA A 42 19.71 -3.34 4.44
CA ALA A 42 18.27 -3.36 4.66
C ALA A 42 17.65 -4.31 3.63
N ASN A 43 16.74 -5.15 4.07
CA ASN A 43 16.02 -6.09 3.19
C ASN A 43 15.11 -5.26 2.29
N VAL A 44 15.60 -4.89 1.11
CA VAL A 44 14.86 -4.05 0.17
C VAL A 44 13.87 -4.95 -0.56
N GLU A 45 12.59 -4.71 -0.37
CA GLU A 45 11.53 -5.43 -1.07
C GLU A 45 11.48 -4.96 -2.53
N ALA A 46 11.58 -5.91 -3.47
CA ALA A 46 11.45 -5.61 -4.88
C ALA A 46 9.98 -5.65 -5.31
N PHE A 47 9.57 -4.70 -6.16
CA PHE A 47 8.30 -4.81 -6.85
C PHE A 47 8.32 -6.07 -7.74
N PRO A 48 7.25 -6.88 -7.74
CA PRO A 48 7.27 -8.15 -8.46
C PRO A 48 7.42 -7.95 -9.97
N LYS A 49 8.07 -8.90 -10.63
CA LYS A 49 8.10 -8.94 -12.09
C LYS A 49 6.71 -9.17 -12.63
N PHE A 50 6.35 -8.40 -13.65
CA PHE A 50 5.04 -8.47 -14.24
C PHE A 50 5.08 -8.41 -15.77
N LYS A 51 3.97 -8.76 -16.38
CA LYS A 51 3.64 -8.44 -17.76
C LYS A 51 2.29 -7.75 -17.79
N GLY A 52 2.16 -6.81 -18.71
CA GLY A 52 0.93 -6.05 -18.83
C GLY A 52 0.83 -5.36 -20.18
N LYS A 53 -0.17 -4.53 -20.31
CA LYS A 53 -0.36 -3.64 -21.45
C LYS A 53 -0.67 -2.22 -20.96
N ASP A 54 -0.14 -1.23 -21.67
CA ASP A 54 -0.68 0.12 -21.51
C ASP A 54 -2.07 0.23 -22.16
N PHE A 55 -2.75 1.33 -21.90
CA PHE A 55 -4.09 1.55 -22.44
C PHE A 55 -4.11 1.73 -23.96
N ASP A 56 -2.96 1.91 -24.62
CA ASP A 56 -2.82 1.88 -26.08
C ASP A 56 -2.56 0.47 -26.63
N GLY A 57 -2.48 -0.54 -25.76
CA GLY A 57 -2.28 -1.94 -26.10
C GLY A 57 -0.82 -2.35 -26.28
N LYS A 58 0.15 -1.47 -25.97
CA LYS A 58 1.57 -1.78 -26.01
C LYS A 58 1.96 -2.63 -24.81
N ASP A 59 2.83 -3.61 -25.03
CA ASP A 59 3.37 -4.44 -23.95
C ASP A 59 4.21 -3.60 -22.99
N VAL A 60 4.04 -3.86 -21.69
CA VAL A 60 4.78 -3.26 -20.58
C VAL A 60 5.20 -4.34 -19.60
N ASP A 61 6.33 -4.13 -18.96
CA ASP A 61 6.88 -4.97 -17.91
C ASP A 61 7.64 -4.10 -16.89
N GLU A 62 8.29 -4.73 -15.92
CA GLU A 62 9.06 -4.06 -14.87
C GLU A 62 10.18 -3.14 -15.39
N SER A 63 10.59 -3.27 -16.66
CA SER A 63 11.60 -2.38 -17.26
C SER A 63 11.12 -0.91 -17.34
N LEU A 64 9.81 -0.68 -17.15
CA LEU A 64 9.29 0.70 -17.11
C LEU A 64 9.91 1.51 -15.97
N PHE A 65 10.26 0.87 -14.83
CA PHE A 65 10.84 1.55 -13.67
C PHE A 65 12.20 2.18 -13.96
N SER A 66 12.99 1.57 -14.85
CA SER A 66 14.34 2.06 -15.20
C SER A 66 14.35 3.41 -15.90
N LYS A 67 13.19 3.94 -16.28
CA LYS A 67 13.07 5.21 -17.03
C LYS A 67 13.04 6.44 -16.14
N ASN A 68 12.77 6.27 -14.84
CA ASN A 68 12.67 7.35 -13.89
C ASN A 68 13.47 7.00 -12.63
N GLU A 69 13.87 8.01 -11.85
CA GLU A 69 14.50 7.76 -10.54
C GLU A 69 13.51 7.08 -9.58
N VAL A 70 12.24 7.50 -9.63
CA VAL A 70 11.14 6.88 -8.88
C VAL A 70 9.88 6.88 -9.75
N THR A 71 9.13 5.76 -9.73
CA THR A 71 7.80 5.66 -10.30
C THR A 71 6.77 5.48 -9.18
N LEU A 72 5.75 6.33 -9.17
CA LEU A 72 4.60 6.20 -8.29
C LEU A 72 3.56 5.32 -8.97
N VAL A 73 3.41 4.08 -8.50
CA VAL A 73 2.46 3.10 -9.02
C VAL A 73 1.14 3.27 -8.27
N ASN A 74 0.17 3.95 -8.88
CA ASN A 74 -1.13 4.25 -8.27
C ASN A 74 -2.16 3.23 -8.71
N PHE A 75 -2.68 2.43 -7.78
CA PHE A 75 -3.68 1.38 -8.01
C PHE A 75 -5.08 1.95 -7.91
N TRP A 76 -5.92 1.65 -8.90
CA TRP A 76 -7.29 2.13 -8.99
C TRP A 76 -8.21 1.17 -9.75
N PHE A 77 -9.53 1.37 -9.68
CA PHE A 77 -10.53 0.66 -10.48
C PHE A 77 -11.68 1.60 -10.88
N ASN A 78 -12.47 1.22 -11.87
CA ASN A 78 -13.48 2.09 -12.50
C ASN A 78 -14.56 2.58 -11.52
N GLY A 79 -14.96 1.75 -10.56
CA GLY A 79 -15.97 2.07 -9.55
C GLY A 79 -15.43 2.85 -8.33
N CYS A 80 -14.12 3.11 -8.25
CA CYS A 80 -13.52 3.80 -7.11
C CYS A 80 -13.71 5.32 -7.21
N ALA A 81 -14.74 5.85 -6.55
CA ALA A 81 -15.02 7.28 -6.56
C ALA A 81 -13.86 8.14 -6.05
N ALA A 82 -13.19 7.72 -4.96
CA ALA A 82 -12.02 8.41 -4.41
C ALA A 82 -10.86 8.46 -5.41
N CYS A 83 -10.59 7.34 -6.13
CA CYS A 83 -9.56 7.29 -7.15
C CYS A 83 -9.88 8.22 -8.33
N VAL A 84 -11.13 8.23 -8.78
CA VAL A 84 -11.58 9.06 -9.90
C VAL A 84 -11.49 10.54 -9.54
N ASN A 85 -11.89 10.91 -8.33
CA ASN A 85 -11.87 12.29 -7.85
C ASN A 85 -10.45 12.86 -7.73
N GLU A 86 -9.44 12.05 -7.37
CA GLU A 86 -8.06 12.54 -7.25
C GLU A 86 -7.33 12.71 -8.60
N MET A 87 -7.82 12.11 -9.70
CA MET A 87 -7.14 12.11 -11.00
C MET A 87 -6.73 13.48 -11.52
N PRO A 88 -7.54 14.55 -11.43
CA PRO A 88 -7.12 15.89 -11.83
C PRO A 88 -5.94 16.43 -11.00
N THR A 89 -5.88 16.06 -9.72
CA THR A 89 -4.78 16.43 -8.83
C THR A 89 -3.54 15.59 -9.16
N LEU A 90 -3.69 14.29 -9.41
CA LEU A 90 -2.59 13.43 -9.87
C LEU A 90 -1.98 13.91 -11.18
N GLU A 91 -2.79 14.38 -12.12
CA GLU A 91 -2.30 14.96 -13.39
C GLU A 91 -1.40 16.18 -13.16
N LYS A 92 -1.78 17.06 -12.24
CA LYS A 92 -0.97 18.24 -11.86
C LYS A 92 0.30 17.79 -11.12
N PHE A 93 0.15 16.86 -10.19
CA PHE A 93 1.26 16.33 -9.42
C PHE A 93 2.26 15.57 -10.30
N ASN A 94 1.79 14.79 -11.28
CA ASN A 94 2.63 14.12 -12.25
C ASN A 94 3.53 15.09 -13.06
N LYS A 95 3.01 16.28 -13.40
CA LYS A 95 3.82 17.31 -14.05
C LYS A 95 4.93 17.81 -13.15
N LYS A 96 4.64 18.05 -11.87
CA LYS A 96 5.62 18.44 -10.86
C LYS A 96 6.64 17.34 -10.63
N LEU A 97 6.21 16.07 -10.52
CA LEU A 97 7.09 14.92 -10.35
C LEU A 97 8.12 14.75 -11.47
N LYS A 98 7.75 15.04 -12.70
CA LYS A 98 8.68 14.99 -13.86
C LYS A 98 9.87 15.94 -13.72
N GLU A 99 9.71 17.09 -13.06
CA GLU A 99 10.81 18.01 -12.74
C GLU A 99 11.81 17.39 -11.75
N HIS A 100 11.36 16.41 -10.97
CA HIS A 100 12.16 15.66 -10.00
C HIS A 100 12.66 14.30 -10.51
N GLY A 101 12.40 13.97 -11.79
CA GLY A 101 12.80 12.69 -12.39
C GLY A 101 11.91 11.52 -11.99
N ALA A 102 10.66 11.80 -11.64
CA ALA A 102 9.67 10.79 -11.28
C ALA A 102 8.39 10.94 -12.12
N GLU A 103 7.56 9.88 -12.15
CA GLU A 103 6.26 9.92 -12.80
C GLU A 103 5.23 9.05 -12.05
N ILE A 104 3.96 9.33 -12.30
CA ILE A 104 2.84 8.48 -11.89
C ILE A 104 2.53 7.50 -13.02
N VAL A 105 2.35 6.23 -12.66
CA VAL A 105 1.79 5.19 -13.52
C VAL A 105 0.56 4.64 -12.83
N GLY A 106 -0.62 4.85 -13.41
CA GLY A 106 -1.86 4.24 -12.94
C GLY A 106 -1.88 2.75 -13.28
N VAL A 107 -2.26 1.92 -12.33
CA VAL A 107 -2.55 0.49 -12.55
C VAL A 107 -4.02 0.27 -12.31
N ASN A 108 -4.79 0.09 -13.40
CA ASN A 108 -6.19 -0.29 -13.25
C ASN A 108 -6.28 -1.80 -13.02
N VAL A 109 -6.87 -2.20 -11.90
CA VAL A 109 -6.96 -3.62 -11.51
C VAL A 109 -8.19 -4.33 -12.08
N GLU A 110 -9.09 -3.59 -12.75
CA GLU A 110 -10.36 -4.10 -13.27
C GLU A 110 -10.43 -4.14 -14.81
N ALA A 111 -9.67 -3.29 -15.51
CA ALA A 111 -9.73 -3.12 -16.97
C ALA A 111 -9.12 -4.30 -17.74
N THR A 112 -9.62 -5.53 -17.49
CA THR A 112 -9.09 -6.79 -18.03
C THR A 112 -9.73 -7.21 -19.33
N ASP A 113 -10.84 -6.59 -19.74
CA ASP A 113 -11.54 -6.82 -21.01
C ASP A 113 -11.77 -5.48 -21.76
N GLU A 114 -12.29 -5.57 -22.98
CA GLU A 114 -12.48 -4.42 -23.87
C GLU A 114 -13.50 -3.40 -23.31
N ALA A 115 -14.54 -3.85 -22.64
CA ALA A 115 -15.60 -2.99 -22.12
C ALA A 115 -15.08 -2.20 -20.91
N THR A 116 -14.50 -2.88 -19.93
CA THR A 116 -13.92 -2.27 -18.73
C THR A 116 -12.74 -1.36 -19.06
N LEU A 117 -11.91 -1.72 -20.06
CA LEU A 117 -10.84 -0.87 -20.56
C LEU A 117 -11.37 0.40 -21.23
N LYS A 118 -12.46 0.29 -22.01
CA LYS A 118 -13.12 1.45 -22.62
C LYS A 118 -13.64 2.40 -21.54
N ASP A 119 -14.32 1.88 -20.53
CA ASP A 119 -14.85 2.68 -19.42
C ASP A 119 -13.72 3.38 -18.67
N ALA A 120 -12.62 2.68 -18.40
CA ALA A 120 -11.42 3.26 -17.77
C ALA A 120 -10.84 4.43 -18.59
N LYS A 121 -10.75 4.30 -19.92
CA LYS A 121 -10.30 5.38 -20.83
C LYS A 121 -11.26 6.56 -20.81
N ASP A 122 -12.57 6.31 -20.81
CA ASP A 122 -13.59 7.36 -20.76
C ASP A 122 -13.51 8.13 -19.43
N ILE A 123 -13.25 7.44 -18.31
CA ILE A 123 -13.02 8.05 -16.99
C ILE A 123 -11.80 8.98 -17.05
N LEU A 124 -10.64 8.47 -17.46
CA LEU A 124 -9.39 9.27 -17.56
C LEU A 124 -9.61 10.50 -18.44
N SER A 125 -10.25 10.34 -19.59
CA SER A 125 -10.55 11.44 -20.51
C SER A 125 -11.44 12.52 -19.86
N LYS A 126 -12.50 12.11 -19.14
CA LYS A 126 -13.40 13.02 -18.43
C LYS A 126 -12.70 13.77 -17.31
N GLN A 127 -11.74 13.13 -16.63
CA GLN A 127 -10.96 13.74 -15.55
C GLN A 127 -9.77 14.55 -16.07
N GLY A 128 -9.48 14.53 -17.38
CA GLY A 128 -8.33 15.20 -17.96
C GLY A 128 -6.99 14.59 -17.54
N ALA A 129 -6.99 13.31 -17.14
CA ALA A 129 -5.81 12.56 -16.73
C ALA A 129 -5.11 11.99 -17.96
N THR A 130 -3.85 12.39 -18.18
CA THR A 130 -3.03 11.99 -19.33
C THR A 130 -1.78 11.19 -18.94
N TYR A 131 -1.55 11.00 -17.64
CA TYR A 131 -0.46 10.15 -17.17
C TYR A 131 -0.69 8.70 -17.60
N ARG A 132 0.41 7.95 -17.75
CA ARG A 132 0.36 6.56 -18.23
C ARG A 132 -0.52 5.70 -17.32
N ASN A 133 -1.38 4.90 -17.96
CA ASN A 133 -2.14 3.86 -17.29
C ASN A 133 -1.88 2.50 -17.92
N ILE A 134 -1.82 1.46 -17.09
CA ILE A 134 -1.52 0.09 -17.50
C ILE A 134 -2.48 -0.90 -16.84
N VAL A 135 -2.53 -2.10 -17.39
CA VAL A 135 -3.13 -3.28 -16.77
C VAL A 135 -2.03 -4.32 -16.59
N ILE A 136 -1.90 -4.86 -15.39
CA ILE A 136 -1.02 -5.99 -15.10
C ILE A 136 -1.85 -7.28 -15.28
N ASN A 137 -1.47 -8.11 -16.25
CA ASN A 137 -2.22 -9.33 -16.60
C ASN A 137 -1.36 -10.60 -16.60
N GLY A 138 -0.08 -10.51 -16.20
CA GLY A 138 0.84 -11.65 -16.15
C GLY A 138 1.90 -11.53 -15.06
N GLY A 139 2.37 -12.69 -14.59
CA GLY A 139 3.30 -12.83 -13.48
C GLY A 139 2.57 -13.35 -12.22
N ASP A 140 2.96 -14.53 -11.72
CA ASP A 140 2.29 -15.10 -10.55
C ASP A 140 2.60 -14.29 -9.28
N ASP A 141 3.84 -13.81 -9.15
CA ASP A 141 4.24 -12.92 -8.05
C ASP A 141 3.50 -11.58 -8.11
N ALA A 142 3.28 -11.05 -9.32
CA ALA A 142 2.52 -9.82 -9.51
C ALA A 142 1.05 -9.99 -9.14
N LYS A 143 0.44 -11.13 -9.49
CA LYS A 143 -0.93 -11.45 -9.06
C LYS A 143 -1.04 -11.55 -7.53
N ALA A 144 -0.08 -12.24 -6.89
CA ALA A 144 -0.03 -12.35 -5.44
C ALA A 144 0.18 -10.97 -4.75
N PHE A 145 0.93 -10.08 -5.38
CA PHE A 145 1.11 -8.71 -4.92
C PHE A 145 -0.18 -7.89 -5.06
N LEU A 146 -0.82 -7.92 -6.23
CA LEU A 146 -2.09 -7.23 -6.48
C LEU A 146 -3.19 -7.68 -5.51
N ALA A 147 -3.22 -8.98 -5.15
CA ALA A 147 -4.16 -9.50 -4.17
C ALA A 147 -3.98 -8.94 -2.75
N LYS A 148 -2.84 -8.31 -2.46
CA LYS A 148 -2.59 -7.61 -1.19
C LYS A 148 -3.01 -6.14 -1.24
N ILE A 149 -3.35 -5.61 -2.41
CA ILE A 149 -3.87 -4.25 -2.57
C ILE A 149 -5.40 -4.32 -2.39
N PHE A 150 -5.86 -4.09 -1.19
CA PHE A 150 -7.27 -4.20 -0.80
C PHE A 150 -7.92 -2.85 -0.49
N SER A 151 -7.15 -1.78 -0.44
CA SER A 151 -7.64 -0.41 -0.26
C SER A 151 -7.31 0.43 -1.49
N PHE A 152 -8.25 1.28 -1.92
CA PHE A 152 -8.10 2.10 -3.12
C PHE A 152 -8.53 3.56 -2.84
N PRO A 153 -7.75 4.54 -3.34
CA PRO A 153 -6.49 4.36 -4.05
C PRO A 153 -5.34 3.97 -3.10
N THR A 154 -4.37 3.23 -3.61
CA THR A 154 -3.09 2.97 -2.95
C THR A 154 -1.97 3.28 -3.92
N THR A 155 -0.91 3.93 -3.46
CA THR A 155 0.27 4.24 -4.28
C THR A 155 1.51 3.59 -3.69
N VAL A 156 2.26 2.87 -4.52
CA VAL A 156 3.56 2.27 -4.17
C VAL A 156 4.65 3.02 -4.94
N MET A 157 5.65 3.49 -4.24
CA MET A 157 6.82 4.13 -4.86
C MET A 157 7.84 3.04 -5.22
N VAL A 158 8.39 3.10 -6.44
CA VAL A 158 9.37 2.11 -6.93
C VAL A 158 10.55 2.85 -7.54
N ASP A 159 11.77 2.52 -7.12
CA ASP A 159 13.00 3.11 -7.66
C ASP A 159 13.32 2.57 -9.06
N LYS A 160 14.34 3.15 -9.71
CA LYS A 160 14.80 2.75 -11.04
C LYS A 160 15.35 1.31 -11.13
N ASN A 161 15.66 0.70 -10.00
CA ASN A 161 16.15 -0.67 -9.90
C ASN A 161 15.00 -1.67 -9.66
N GLY A 162 13.77 -1.17 -9.51
CA GLY A 162 12.59 -1.97 -9.22
C GLY A 162 12.37 -2.25 -7.73
N ASN A 163 13.04 -1.54 -6.86
CA ASN A 163 12.87 -1.70 -5.42
C ASN A 163 11.74 -0.79 -4.91
N ILE A 164 10.95 -1.31 -3.98
CA ILE A 164 9.92 -0.52 -3.29
C ILE A 164 10.59 0.47 -2.34
N VAL A 165 10.13 1.72 -2.38
CA VAL A 165 10.63 2.84 -1.59
C VAL A 165 9.59 3.25 -0.58
N GLY A 166 9.90 3.06 0.70
CA GLY A 166 8.96 3.38 1.78
C GLY A 166 7.76 2.43 1.84
N ASP A 167 6.81 2.78 2.69
CA ASP A 167 5.57 2.04 2.84
C ASP A 167 4.54 2.42 1.76
N PRO A 168 3.59 1.53 1.42
CA PRO A 168 2.49 1.89 0.54
C PRO A 168 1.69 3.07 1.08
N LEU A 169 1.44 4.05 0.23
CA LEU A 169 0.66 5.23 0.54
C LEU A 169 -0.83 4.93 0.33
N VAL A 170 -1.54 4.61 1.40
CA VAL A 170 -2.98 4.34 1.36
C VAL A 170 -3.77 5.65 1.35
N GLY A 171 -4.86 5.68 0.57
CA GLY A 171 -5.70 6.86 0.37
C GLY A 171 -5.16 7.82 -0.71
N ASN A 172 -5.91 8.90 -0.95
CA ASN A 172 -5.61 9.85 -2.03
C ASN A 172 -4.33 10.67 -1.77
N LEU A 173 -3.79 11.25 -2.85
CA LEU A 173 -2.60 12.10 -2.84
C LEU A 173 -2.95 13.58 -3.06
N GLU A 174 -4.12 14.04 -2.62
CA GLU A 174 -4.58 15.42 -2.81
C GLU A 174 -3.94 16.41 -1.83
N ASP A 175 -3.44 15.95 -0.68
CA ASP A 175 -2.79 16.78 0.32
C ASP A 175 -1.42 17.28 -0.15
N GLU A 176 -1.24 18.63 -0.18
CA GLU A 176 -0.01 19.24 -0.66
C GLU A 176 1.21 18.91 0.21
N LYS A 177 1.05 18.76 1.53
CA LYS A 177 2.15 18.38 2.43
C LYS A 177 2.61 16.96 2.13
N LYS A 178 1.66 16.03 1.92
CA LYS A 178 1.96 14.66 1.51
C LYS A 178 2.71 14.63 0.18
N GLN A 179 2.32 15.46 -0.79
CA GLN A 179 3.04 15.60 -2.05
C GLN A 179 4.47 16.14 -1.87
N GLU A 180 4.67 17.11 -0.97
CA GLU A 180 6.00 17.64 -0.64
C GLU A 180 6.89 16.59 0.03
N GLU A 181 6.33 15.78 0.94
CA GLU A 181 7.03 14.65 1.58
C GLU A 181 7.44 13.61 0.54
N ILE A 182 6.57 13.26 -0.41
CA ILE A 182 6.88 12.36 -1.52
C ILE A 182 8.05 12.91 -2.36
N ILE A 183 8.03 14.20 -2.70
CA ILE A 183 9.14 14.81 -3.46
C ILE A 183 10.45 14.74 -2.66
N LYS A 184 10.41 14.98 -1.37
CA LYS A 184 11.60 14.85 -0.51
C LYS A 184 12.15 13.42 -0.53
N MET A 185 11.29 12.40 -0.42
CA MET A 185 11.68 10.99 -0.53
C MET A 185 12.33 10.69 -1.90
N ILE A 186 11.79 11.24 -2.99
CA ILE A 186 12.36 11.10 -4.33
C ILE A 186 13.78 11.70 -4.40
N GLU A 187 13.99 12.89 -3.84
CA GLU A 187 15.31 13.53 -3.82
C GLU A 187 16.32 12.74 -2.94
N GLU A 188 15.87 12.11 -1.86
CA GLU A 188 16.68 11.22 -1.04
C GLU A 188 17.10 9.97 -1.82
N VAL A 189 16.20 9.34 -2.59
CA VAL A 189 16.52 8.22 -3.49
C VAL A 189 17.54 8.63 -4.54
N LYS A 190 17.36 9.79 -5.19
CA LYS A 190 18.28 10.32 -6.20
C LYS A 190 19.69 10.59 -5.66
N SER A 191 19.78 11.08 -4.44
CA SER A 191 21.08 11.37 -3.80
C SER A 191 21.84 10.11 -3.38
N GLY A 192 21.23 8.93 -3.50
CA GLY A 192 21.81 7.67 -3.03
C GLY A 192 21.85 7.56 -1.50
N SER A 193 21.19 8.50 -0.81
CA SER A 193 21.11 8.50 0.66
C SER A 193 20.17 7.41 1.18
N GLY A 194 19.75 6.49 0.33
CA GLY A 194 18.82 5.43 0.58
C GLY A 194 17.67 5.87 1.48
N VAL A 195 16.44 5.84 1.03
CA VAL A 195 15.33 5.88 1.97
C VAL A 195 15.50 4.61 2.80
N THR A 196 16.18 4.74 3.93
CA THR A 196 16.17 3.71 4.94
C THR A 196 14.73 3.63 5.38
N THR A 197 13.98 2.67 4.85
CA THR A 197 12.92 2.07 5.63
C THR A 197 13.64 1.53 6.84
N THR A 198 13.76 2.34 7.88
CA THR A 198 13.99 1.82 9.20
C THR A 198 12.74 1.02 9.53
N VAL A 199 12.69 -0.22 9.09
CA VAL A 199 11.94 -1.24 9.79
C VAL A 199 12.69 -1.40 11.12
N THR A 200 12.54 -0.41 11.96
CA THR A 200 12.77 -0.56 13.37
C THR A 200 11.62 -1.43 13.82
N GLU A 201 11.87 -2.73 14.00
CA GLU A 201 11.01 -3.51 14.88
C GLU A 201 10.87 -2.70 16.16
N GLY A 202 9.76 -1.99 16.33
CA GLY A 202 9.42 -1.26 17.53
C GLY A 202 9.25 0.26 17.45
N GLN A 203 9.24 0.90 16.27
CA GLN A 203 8.87 2.33 16.16
C GLN A 203 8.19 2.65 14.82
N SER A 204 7.00 2.12 14.62
CA SER A 204 5.98 2.80 13.87
C SER A 204 5.42 3.87 14.79
N ALA A 205 5.79 5.11 14.55
CA ALA A 205 5.39 6.20 15.42
C ALA A 205 3.89 6.45 15.32
N GLY A 206 3.14 5.89 16.22
CA GLY A 206 2.05 6.49 17.00
C GLY A 206 0.80 7.08 16.34
N ALA A 207 0.63 7.12 15.02
CA ALA A 207 -0.62 7.58 14.41
C ALA A 207 -1.05 6.74 13.19
N ASN A 208 -0.13 6.03 12.53
CA ASN A 208 -0.43 5.20 11.36
C ASN A 208 -0.68 3.72 11.72
N ASP A 209 -0.15 3.23 12.85
CA ASP A 209 -0.32 1.82 13.23
C ASP A 209 -1.78 1.48 13.50
N GLU A 210 -2.51 2.34 14.23
CA GLU A 210 -3.93 2.12 14.54
C GLU A 210 -4.77 2.08 13.26
N LEU A 211 -4.51 2.97 12.30
CA LEU A 211 -5.20 2.99 11.01
C LEU A 211 -4.83 1.79 10.14
N THR A 212 -3.55 1.46 10.05
CA THR A 212 -3.06 0.31 9.28
C THR A 212 -3.65 -1.00 9.82
N ASP A 213 -3.67 -1.17 11.14
CA ASP A 213 -4.28 -2.32 11.79
C ASP A 213 -5.79 -2.40 11.57
N LEU A 214 -6.48 -1.27 11.54
CA LEU A 214 -7.91 -1.20 11.28
C LEU A 214 -8.25 -1.58 9.84
N TYR A 215 -7.52 -1.07 8.86
CA TYR A 215 -7.67 -1.47 7.47
C TYR A 215 -7.32 -2.95 7.23
N ALA A 216 -6.31 -3.48 7.93
CA ALA A 216 -5.99 -4.89 7.87
C ALA A 216 -7.13 -5.77 8.42
N LYS A 217 -7.76 -5.36 9.53
CA LYS A 217 -8.95 -6.05 10.09
C LYS A 217 -10.14 -6.01 9.15
N GLU A 218 -10.38 -4.88 8.48
CA GLU A 218 -11.44 -4.75 7.48
C GLU A 218 -11.19 -5.69 6.30
N SER A 219 -9.97 -5.71 5.79
CA SER A 219 -9.54 -6.64 4.74
C SER A 219 -9.71 -8.10 5.14
N GLU A 220 -9.43 -8.45 6.40
CA GLU A 220 -9.65 -9.80 6.91
C GLU A 220 -11.14 -10.19 6.89
N VAL A 221 -12.06 -9.25 7.16
CA VAL A 221 -13.50 -9.51 7.06
C VAL A 221 -13.89 -9.84 5.62
N PHE A 222 -13.47 -9.03 4.64
CA PHE A 222 -13.72 -9.31 3.23
C PHE A 222 -13.05 -10.60 2.75
N GLY A 223 -11.80 -10.83 3.16
CA GLY A 223 -11.01 -12.00 2.77
C GLY A 223 -11.60 -13.33 3.25
N LYS A 224 -12.27 -13.36 4.41
CA LYS A 224 -12.92 -14.57 4.92
C LYS A 224 -14.07 -15.07 4.04
N HIS A 225 -14.76 -14.16 3.37
CA HIS A 225 -15.91 -14.46 2.53
C HIS A 225 -15.75 -13.84 1.13
N GLN A 226 -14.53 -13.86 0.61
CA GLN A 226 -14.14 -13.17 -0.63
C GLN A 226 -15.06 -13.49 -1.82
N ASP A 227 -15.40 -14.76 -2.03
CA ASP A 227 -16.27 -15.15 -3.14
C ASP A 227 -17.68 -14.55 -3.00
N LEU A 228 -18.18 -14.44 -1.76
CA LEU A 228 -19.48 -13.86 -1.48
C LEU A 228 -19.44 -12.34 -1.70
N TRP A 229 -18.41 -11.66 -1.26
CA TRP A 229 -18.21 -10.23 -1.48
C TRP A 229 -17.97 -9.90 -2.96
N ASN A 230 -17.23 -10.73 -3.69
CA ASN A 230 -17.10 -10.59 -5.14
C ASN A 230 -18.47 -10.66 -5.85
N LYS A 231 -19.36 -11.54 -5.39
CA LYS A 231 -20.74 -11.63 -5.89
C LYS A 231 -21.53 -10.34 -5.60
N VAL A 232 -21.37 -9.73 -4.43
CA VAL A 232 -21.97 -8.43 -4.09
C VAL A 232 -21.43 -7.33 -5.00
N PHE A 233 -20.11 -7.20 -5.12
CA PHE A 233 -19.47 -6.15 -5.92
C PHE A 233 -19.76 -6.28 -7.42
N ALA A 234 -19.88 -7.51 -7.94
CA ALA A 234 -20.26 -7.75 -9.32
C ALA A 234 -21.67 -7.23 -9.68
N THR A 235 -22.53 -6.99 -8.69
CA THR A 235 -23.88 -6.45 -8.87
C THR A 235 -23.97 -4.94 -8.74
N MET A 236 -22.88 -4.25 -8.36
CA MET A 236 -22.85 -2.79 -8.21
C MET A 236 -22.93 -2.10 -9.57
N SER A 237 -24.01 -1.33 -9.79
CA SER A 237 -24.15 -0.52 -10.98
C SER A 237 -23.59 0.90 -10.74
N LYS A 238 -23.18 1.56 -11.83
CA LYS A 238 -22.67 2.92 -11.80
C LYS A 238 -23.66 3.89 -11.14
N ASP A 239 -24.96 3.76 -11.47
CA ASP A 239 -26.00 4.64 -10.92
C ASP A 239 -26.15 4.44 -9.41
N GLN A 240 -25.98 3.23 -8.90
CA GLN A 240 -26.02 2.94 -7.47
C GLN A 240 -24.80 3.53 -6.75
N ILE A 241 -23.62 3.45 -7.35
CA ILE A 241 -22.40 4.06 -6.81
C ILE A 241 -22.56 5.58 -6.71
N GLU A 242 -23.07 6.23 -7.75
CA GLU A 242 -23.33 7.68 -7.76
C GLU A 242 -24.36 8.10 -6.69
N GLN A 243 -25.40 7.30 -6.47
CA GLN A 243 -26.42 7.58 -5.45
C GLN A 243 -25.93 7.39 -4.01
N THR A 244 -24.93 6.54 -3.82
CA THR A 244 -24.43 6.16 -2.50
C THR A 244 -23.10 6.82 -2.12
N GLN A 245 -22.48 7.59 -3.01
CA GLN A 245 -21.16 8.22 -2.80
C GLN A 245 -21.03 9.12 -1.56
N ASN A 246 -22.14 9.59 -1.00
CA ASN A 246 -22.19 10.42 0.21
C ASN A 246 -22.61 9.64 1.47
N LEU A 247 -22.86 8.34 1.35
CA LEU A 247 -23.23 7.50 2.48
C LEU A 247 -21.97 6.93 3.17
N PRO A 248 -22.05 6.63 4.47
CA PRO A 248 -21.05 5.79 5.13
C PRO A 248 -20.86 4.47 4.40
N TYR A 249 -19.64 3.94 4.39
CA TYR A 249 -19.31 2.76 3.58
C TYR A 249 -20.15 1.53 3.95
N ASP A 250 -20.41 1.31 5.22
CA ASP A 250 -21.30 0.23 5.69
C ASP A 250 -22.76 0.39 5.21
N GLU A 251 -23.23 1.63 5.05
CA GLU A 251 -24.56 1.88 4.48
C GLU A 251 -24.59 1.64 2.97
N VAL A 252 -23.50 1.93 2.26
CA VAL A 252 -23.33 1.56 0.85
C VAL A 252 -23.44 0.04 0.69
N LEU A 253 -22.68 -0.72 1.49
CA LEU A 253 -22.70 -2.19 1.46
C LEU A 253 -24.09 -2.75 1.78
N LYS A 254 -24.77 -2.23 2.79
CA LYS A 254 -26.16 -2.62 3.14
C LYS A 254 -27.12 -2.39 1.98
N SER A 255 -27.04 -1.19 1.41
CA SER A 255 -27.91 -0.82 0.28
C SER A 255 -27.69 -1.77 -0.90
N GLN A 256 -26.43 -2.14 -1.16
CA GLN A 256 -26.09 -3.03 -2.26
C GLN A 256 -26.59 -4.46 -2.03
N VAL A 257 -26.41 -4.99 -0.83
CA VAL A 257 -26.90 -6.33 -0.46
C VAL A 257 -28.44 -6.37 -0.53
N GLU A 258 -29.12 -5.35 -0.03
CA GLU A 258 -30.60 -5.29 -0.05
C GLU A 258 -31.15 -5.17 -1.49
N ALA A 259 -30.51 -4.35 -2.32
CA ALA A 259 -30.90 -4.17 -3.73
C ALA A 259 -30.79 -5.50 -4.53
N ASN A 260 -29.89 -6.39 -4.14
CA ASN A 260 -29.63 -7.66 -4.81
C ASN A 260 -30.01 -8.88 -4.00
N LYS A 261 -30.82 -8.72 -2.96
CA LYS A 261 -31.19 -9.75 -1.97
C LYS A 261 -31.66 -11.06 -2.60
N ALA A 262 -32.40 -10.99 -3.71
CA ALA A 262 -32.87 -12.17 -4.43
C ALA A 262 -31.77 -13.05 -5.03
N SER A 263 -30.53 -12.53 -5.12
CA SER A 263 -29.37 -13.23 -5.66
C SER A 263 -28.62 -14.06 -4.61
N PHE A 264 -29.00 -13.95 -3.34
CA PHE A 264 -28.33 -14.59 -2.20
C PHE A 264 -29.26 -15.55 -1.47
N SER A 265 -28.71 -16.63 -0.93
CA SER A 265 -29.42 -17.53 0.00
C SER A 265 -29.57 -16.86 1.38
N GLU A 266 -30.44 -17.42 2.24
CA GLU A 266 -30.62 -16.92 3.61
C GLU A 266 -29.33 -16.97 4.44
N ASP A 267 -28.53 -18.02 4.27
CA ASP A 267 -27.24 -18.17 4.96
C ASP A 267 -26.21 -17.16 4.45
N GLU A 268 -26.15 -16.91 3.13
CA GLU A 268 -25.30 -15.87 2.53
C GLU A 268 -25.67 -14.48 3.03
N LEU A 269 -26.98 -14.15 3.09
CA LEU A 269 -27.46 -12.87 3.61
C LEU A 269 -27.07 -12.68 5.07
N LYS A 270 -27.23 -13.70 5.90
CA LYS A 270 -26.83 -13.66 7.31
C LYS A 270 -25.32 -13.42 7.46
N THR A 271 -24.51 -14.08 6.64
CA THR A 271 -23.06 -13.88 6.61
C THR A 271 -22.69 -12.46 6.24
N LEU A 272 -23.31 -11.90 5.19
CA LEU A 272 -23.12 -10.52 4.77
C LEU A 272 -23.53 -9.52 5.84
N GLU A 273 -24.67 -9.73 6.52
CA GLU A 273 -25.11 -8.87 7.62
C GLU A 273 -24.13 -8.88 8.80
N GLU A 274 -23.58 -10.04 9.15
CA GLU A 274 -22.57 -10.18 10.22
C GLU A 274 -21.26 -9.47 9.83
N ASP A 275 -20.82 -9.57 8.57
CA ASP A 275 -19.64 -8.91 8.08
C ASP A 275 -19.82 -7.39 8.00
N ILE A 276 -20.94 -6.91 7.47
CA ILE A 276 -21.27 -5.47 7.42
C ILE A 276 -21.25 -4.87 8.84
N LYS A 277 -21.77 -5.59 9.83
CA LYS A 277 -21.73 -5.13 11.21
C LYS A 277 -20.30 -4.98 11.73
N LYS A 278 -19.38 -5.92 11.40
CA LYS A 278 -17.96 -5.82 11.76
C LYS A 278 -17.30 -4.66 11.05
N ILE A 279 -17.56 -4.49 9.75
CA ILE A 279 -17.06 -3.38 8.95
C ILE A 279 -17.51 -2.04 9.53
N SER A 280 -18.80 -1.89 9.86
CA SER A 280 -19.34 -0.68 10.50
C SER A 280 -18.61 -0.29 11.78
N GLU A 281 -18.25 -1.28 12.60
CA GLU A 281 -17.49 -1.04 13.83
C GLU A 281 -16.05 -0.64 13.55
N ILE A 282 -15.41 -1.25 12.56
CA ILE A 282 -14.04 -0.90 12.11
C ILE A 282 -14.02 0.50 11.51
N GLU A 283 -14.96 0.85 10.65
CA GLU A 283 -15.09 2.17 10.03
C GLU A 283 -15.25 3.31 11.05
N LYS A 284 -16.00 3.08 12.13
CA LYS A 284 -16.07 4.04 13.24
C LYS A 284 -14.72 4.26 13.91
N GLN A 285 -13.96 3.18 14.13
CA GLN A 285 -12.62 3.27 14.70
C GLN A 285 -11.65 3.97 13.74
N ILE A 286 -11.75 3.72 12.43
CA ILE A 286 -10.99 4.42 11.38
C ILE A 286 -11.29 5.93 11.43
N ALA A 287 -12.57 6.31 11.49
CA ALA A 287 -12.96 7.71 11.56
C ALA A 287 -12.43 8.40 12.82
N GLU A 288 -12.47 7.74 13.98
CA GLU A 288 -11.91 8.25 15.24
C GLU A 288 -10.39 8.38 15.21
N ALA A 289 -9.69 7.38 14.66
CA ALA A 289 -8.23 7.39 14.52
C ALA A 289 -7.78 8.47 13.53
N SER A 290 -8.47 8.63 12.40
CA SER A 290 -8.21 9.70 11.42
C SER A 290 -8.42 11.10 12.01
N ALA A 291 -9.47 11.29 12.81
CA ALA A 291 -9.73 12.56 13.48
C ALA A 291 -8.68 12.90 14.56
N LYS A 292 -8.04 11.89 15.18
CA LYS A 292 -6.92 12.09 16.13
C LYS A 292 -5.62 12.46 15.39
N ALA A 293 -5.36 11.86 14.23
CA ALA A 293 -4.17 12.11 13.42
C ALA A 293 -4.17 13.50 12.78
N SER A 294 -5.35 14.13 12.61
CA SER A 294 -5.52 15.47 12.00
C SER A 294 -5.41 16.63 13.00
N LYS A 295 -5.12 16.35 14.28
CA LYS A 295 -4.94 17.37 15.36
C LYS A 295 -3.49 17.49 15.75
#